data_3d4b8abbfbf8adfbdd9628e6b5cff7b9
#
_entry.id   3d4b8abbfbf8adfbdd9628e6b5cff7b9
#
_cell.length_a   1.000
_cell.length_b   1.000
_cell.length_c   1.000
_cell.angle_alpha   90.00
_cell.angle_beta   90.00
_cell.angle_gamma   90.00
#
_symmetry.space_group_name_H-M   'P 1'
#
loop_
_entity.id
_entity.type
_entity.pdbx_description
1 polymer ?
#
loop_
_entity_poly.entity_id
_entity_poly.type
_entity_poly.pdbx_seq_one_letter_code
_entity_poly.pdbx_strand_id
1 'polypeptide(L)'
;ATDAFLAELQKDQSLMAVSGVLNLTQPQLYVDVDRDRAKTLGLPINSVYESLQAYLGSLYVNDFNKYGRIYRVQVQAEPQYRQSPDDLGQIYVRNTFNEMVPLSGVLNTHFQSGPNVISRFNSYPSVQITGAPAPGLSTGQALDRVEQIAATALPEGYGIDWSGVSYQERAAGNQAPYIMAFGLTIVFLVLAAQYEKWSLPFAVLLAVPFGVLGAVLAVYIRSFFMDMSRDIYFQIGLLTLIGLSAKNAILIVEFCSALHEKGMGIVE
;
A
#
# COMPACT_ATOMS: atom_id res chain seq x y z
N ALA A 1 8.64 17.44 -11.26
CA ALA A 1 9.38 16.18 -11.02
C ALA A 1 8.43 14.97 -11.09
N THR A 2 7.41 14.89 -10.22
CA THR A 2 6.50 13.72 -10.15
C THR A 2 5.81 13.41 -11.46
N ASP A 3 5.25 14.42 -12.13
CA ASP A 3 4.53 14.21 -13.41
C ASP A 3 5.48 13.74 -14.52
N ALA A 4 6.70 14.27 -14.56
CA ALA A 4 7.71 13.84 -15.52
C ALA A 4 8.14 12.39 -15.26
N PHE A 5 8.34 12.03 -13.99
CA PHE A 5 8.68 10.66 -13.61
C PHE A 5 7.52 9.69 -13.92
N LEU A 6 6.29 10.07 -13.60
CA LEU A 6 5.10 9.28 -13.92
C LEU A 6 4.96 9.06 -15.44
N ALA A 7 5.21 10.09 -16.24
CA ALA A 7 5.17 9.98 -17.69
C ALA A 7 6.26 9.04 -18.24
N GLU A 8 7.45 9.02 -17.66
CA GLU A 8 8.51 8.06 -18.05
C GLU A 8 8.14 6.62 -17.65
N LEU A 9 7.56 6.42 -16.46
CA LEU A 9 7.08 5.11 -16.05
C LEU A 9 5.94 4.59 -16.95
N GLN A 10 5.04 5.47 -17.39
CA GLN A 10 3.92 5.11 -18.28
C GLN A 10 4.35 4.76 -19.71
N LYS A 11 5.51 5.26 -20.17
CA LYS A 11 6.08 4.92 -21.48
C LYS A 11 6.77 3.56 -21.48
N ASP A 12 7.17 3.07 -20.33
CA ASP A 12 7.91 1.83 -20.23
C ASP A 12 6.99 0.61 -20.42
N GLN A 13 7.33 -0.23 -21.38
CA GLN A 13 6.53 -1.41 -21.74
C GLN A 13 6.58 -2.53 -20.69
N SER A 14 7.48 -2.45 -19.75
CA SER A 14 7.58 -3.42 -18.67
C SER A 14 6.61 -3.16 -17.50
N LEU A 15 5.92 -2.01 -17.53
CA LEU A 15 4.99 -1.56 -16.50
C LEU A 15 3.59 -1.34 -17.08
N MET A 16 2.57 -1.69 -16.32
CA MET A 16 1.16 -1.47 -16.67
C MET A 16 0.42 -0.77 -15.56
N ALA A 17 -0.70 -0.11 -15.94
CA ALA A 17 -1.63 0.55 -15.01
C ALA A 17 -0.92 1.49 -14.02
N VAL A 18 0.15 2.15 -14.50
CA VAL A 18 0.91 3.09 -13.67
C VAL A 18 0.07 4.33 -13.43
N SER A 19 -0.19 4.61 -12.15
CA SER A 19 -0.97 5.78 -11.72
C SER A 19 -0.37 6.38 -10.45
N GLY A 20 -0.43 7.70 -10.35
CA GLY A 20 -0.03 8.44 -9.16
C GLY A 20 -1.22 9.17 -8.53
N VAL A 21 -1.34 9.11 -7.22
CA VAL A 21 -2.41 9.79 -6.48
C VAL A 21 -1.97 11.22 -6.12
N LEU A 22 -1.58 12.00 -7.13
CA LEU A 22 -1.32 13.42 -6.95
C LEU A 22 -2.31 14.23 -7.78
N ASN A 23 -3.40 14.65 -7.16
CA ASN A 23 -4.36 15.52 -7.82
C ASN A 23 -4.08 16.98 -7.46
N LEU A 24 -3.22 17.62 -8.25
CA LEU A 24 -2.82 19.03 -8.09
C LEU A 24 -3.83 20.01 -8.70
N THR A 25 -4.81 19.49 -9.45
CA THR A 25 -5.71 20.30 -10.28
C THR A 25 -7.13 20.41 -9.71
N GLN A 26 -7.32 20.03 -8.45
CA GLN A 26 -8.64 20.25 -7.84
C GLN A 26 -8.91 21.74 -7.65
N PRO A 27 -10.04 22.25 -8.16
CA PRO A 27 -10.42 23.62 -7.92
C PRO A 27 -10.73 23.82 -6.44
N GLN A 28 -10.10 24.80 -5.84
CA GLN A 28 -10.29 25.19 -4.45
C GLN A 28 -10.73 26.64 -4.42
N LEU A 29 -11.71 26.95 -3.58
CA LEU A 29 -12.08 28.33 -3.29
C LEU A 29 -11.15 28.87 -2.21
N TYR A 30 -10.26 29.76 -2.58
CA TYR A 30 -9.44 30.49 -1.63
C TYR A 30 -10.25 31.67 -1.08
N VAL A 31 -10.32 31.77 0.24
CA VAL A 31 -11.04 32.82 0.97
C VAL A 31 -10.02 33.59 1.78
N ASP A 32 -9.74 34.82 1.37
CA ASP A 32 -8.86 35.75 2.08
C ASP A 32 -9.67 36.76 2.88
N VAL A 33 -9.27 36.95 4.12
CA VAL A 33 -9.93 37.90 5.05
C VAL A 33 -9.14 39.20 5.10
N ASP A 34 -9.72 40.28 4.63
CA ASP A 34 -9.16 41.63 4.78
C ASP A 34 -9.21 42.03 6.25
N ARG A 35 -8.08 41.84 6.93
CA ARG A 35 -7.96 42.07 8.37
C ARG A 35 -8.05 43.56 8.75
N ASP A 36 -7.63 44.47 7.88
CA ASP A 36 -7.67 45.88 8.15
C ASP A 36 -9.12 46.41 8.02
N ARG A 37 -9.85 45.95 7.03
CA ARG A 37 -11.30 46.22 6.91
C ARG A 37 -12.07 45.62 8.08
N ALA A 38 -11.80 44.37 8.45
CA ALA A 38 -12.46 43.73 9.59
C ALA A 38 -12.28 44.54 10.87
N LYS A 39 -11.04 45.01 11.15
CA LYS A 39 -10.76 45.87 12.31
C LYS A 39 -11.53 47.22 12.23
N THR A 40 -11.55 47.84 11.06
CA THR A 40 -12.27 49.12 10.85
C THR A 40 -13.75 48.99 11.13
N LEU A 41 -14.34 47.83 10.77
CA LEU A 41 -15.76 47.51 11.01
C LEU A 41 -16.02 46.96 12.43
N GLY A 42 -15.00 46.89 13.27
CA GLY A 42 -15.11 46.34 14.61
C GLY A 42 -15.36 44.85 14.68
N LEU A 43 -15.01 44.08 13.64
CA LEU A 43 -15.19 42.65 13.60
C LEU A 43 -14.00 41.93 14.30
N PRO A 44 -14.26 41.12 15.34
CA PRO A 44 -13.24 40.27 15.90
C PRO A 44 -12.81 39.20 14.87
N ILE A 45 -11.53 39.13 14.55
CA ILE A 45 -11.00 38.22 13.52
C ILE A 45 -11.33 36.75 13.85
N ASN A 46 -11.27 36.35 15.12
CA ASN A 46 -11.64 35.01 15.55
C ASN A 46 -13.11 34.68 15.21
N SER A 47 -14.01 35.64 15.45
CA SER A 47 -15.44 35.42 15.15
C SER A 47 -15.70 35.28 13.64
N VAL A 48 -14.90 35.96 12.80
CA VAL A 48 -14.96 35.77 11.34
C VAL A 48 -14.56 34.35 10.97
N TYR A 49 -13.41 33.85 11.47
CA TYR A 49 -12.97 32.51 11.17
C TYR A 49 -13.86 31.42 11.76
N GLU A 50 -14.38 31.59 12.97
CA GLU A 50 -15.34 30.66 13.60
C GLU A 50 -16.63 30.58 12.79
N SER A 51 -17.14 31.71 12.29
CA SER A 51 -18.32 31.73 11.43
C SER A 51 -18.06 31.02 10.10
N LEU A 52 -16.96 31.30 9.44
CA LEU A 52 -16.56 30.59 8.21
C LEU A 52 -16.41 29.08 8.46
N GLN A 53 -15.81 28.69 9.57
CA GLN A 53 -15.68 27.28 9.96
C GLN A 53 -17.06 26.64 10.19
N ALA A 54 -17.96 27.32 10.93
CA ALA A 54 -19.29 26.80 11.20
C ALA A 54 -20.12 26.63 9.92
N TYR A 55 -20.03 27.57 8.97
CA TYR A 55 -20.77 27.49 7.74
C TYR A 55 -20.19 26.49 6.74
N LEU A 56 -18.89 26.53 6.50
CA LEU A 56 -18.23 25.77 5.42
C LEU A 56 -17.67 24.44 5.87
N GLY A 57 -16.97 24.44 7.03
CA GLY A 57 -16.10 23.34 7.47
C GLY A 57 -16.67 22.44 8.55
N SER A 58 -17.77 22.78 9.15
CA SER A 58 -18.32 22.24 10.40
C SER A 58 -17.58 22.68 11.68
N LEU A 59 -18.36 23.15 12.64
CA LEU A 59 -17.88 23.50 13.98
C LEU A 59 -18.20 22.34 14.94
N TYR A 60 -17.17 21.76 15.52
CA TYR A 60 -17.34 20.80 16.59
C TYR A 60 -17.78 21.51 17.87
N VAL A 61 -18.93 21.08 18.40
CA VAL A 61 -19.52 21.71 19.61
C VAL A 61 -19.23 20.87 20.85
N ASN A 62 -19.56 19.58 20.82
CA ASN A 62 -19.40 18.68 21.95
C ASN A 62 -19.65 17.21 21.53
N ASP A 63 -19.40 16.29 22.45
CA ASP A 63 -19.78 14.88 22.32
C ASP A 63 -20.89 14.53 23.32
N PHE A 64 -21.75 13.57 23.00
CA PHE A 64 -22.70 13.00 23.94
C PHE A 64 -22.68 11.46 23.88
N ASN A 65 -22.92 10.83 25.02
CA ASN A 65 -23.00 9.37 25.12
C ASN A 65 -24.43 8.89 25.00
N LYS A 66 -24.68 7.96 24.07
CA LYS A 66 -25.99 7.29 23.91
C LYS A 66 -25.77 5.84 23.49
N TYR A 67 -26.47 4.91 24.12
CA TYR A 67 -26.38 3.47 23.84
C TYR A 67 -24.95 2.91 23.90
N GLY A 68 -24.12 3.40 24.83
CA GLY A 68 -22.72 2.96 24.98
C GLY A 68 -21.76 3.42 23.88
N ARG A 69 -22.20 4.38 23.04
CA ARG A 69 -21.37 5.00 21.99
C ARG A 69 -21.27 6.50 22.20
N ILE A 70 -20.14 7.06 21.80
CA ILE A 70 -19.89 8.50 21.78
C ILE A 70 -20.33 9.03 20.44
N TYR A 71 -21.21 10.03 20.45
CA TYR A 71 -21.67 10.75 19.26
C TYR A 71 -21.15 12.17 19.27
N ARG A 72 -20.56 12.57 18.17
CA ARG A 72 -20.02 13.93 17.99
C ARG A 72 -21.09 14.87 17.47
N VAL A 73 -21.26 16.02 18.12
CA VAL A 73 -22.14 17.10 17.69
C VAL A 73 -21.35 18.10 16.87
N GLN A 74 -21.77 18.29 15.63
CA GLN A 74 -21.17 19.26 14.71
C GLN A 74 -22.27 20.16 14.14
N VAL A 75 -21.97 21.44 14.03
CA VAL A 75 -22.86 22.44 13.41
C VAL A 75 -22.26 22.85 12.07
N GLN A 76 -23.06 22.85 11.03
CA GLN A 76 -22.69 23.26 9.69
C GLN A 76 -23.91 23.85 8.97
N ALA A 77 -23.70 24.77 8.05
CA ALA A 77 -24.79 25.27 7.20
C ALA A 77 -25.31 24.13 6.30
N GLU A 78 -26.63 24.17 6.03
CA GLU A 78 -27.21 23.23 5.07
C GLU A 78 -26.61 23.42 3.68
N PRO A 79 -26.51 22.35 2.85
CA PRO A 79 -25.84 22.39 1.56
C PRO A 79 -26.32 23.51 0.65
N GLN A 80 -27.61 23.87 0.67
CA GLN A 80 -28.20 24.92 -0.16
C GLN A 80 -27.64 26.32 0.12
N TYR A 81 -27.04 26.56 1.30
CA TYR A 81 -26.47 27.85 1.70
C TYR A 81 -24.96 27.91 1.56
N ARG A 82 -24.34 26.94 0.89
CA ARG A 82 -22.88 26.85 0.67
C ARG A 82 -22.51 26.23 -0.67
N GLN A 83 -23.30 26.46 -1.70
CA GLN A 83 -23.07 25.92 -3.05
C GLN A 83 -22.25 26.85 -3.92
N SER A 84 -22.32 28.16 -3.67
CA SER A 84 -21.72 29.21 -4.46
C SER A 84 -20.80 30.09 -3.59
N PRO A 85 -19.75 30.69 -4.16
CA PRO A 85 -18.97 31.74 -3.48
C PRO A 85 -19.84 32.92 -3.02
N ASP A 86 -20.91 33.20 -3.73
CA ASP A 86 -21.85 34.30 -3.41
C ASP A 86 -22.61 34.05 -2.09
N ASP A 87 -22.79 32.78 -1.70
CA ASP A 87 -23.43 32.42 -0.44
C ASP A 87 -22.66 32.93 0.78
N LEU A 88 -21.32 33.08 0.65
CA LEU A 88 -20.49 33.69 1.69
C LEU A 88 -20.89 35.10 2.04
N GLY A 89 -21.48 35.82 1.09
CA GLY A 89 -22.00 37.16 1.29
C GLY A 89 -23.21 37.23 2.22
N GLN A 90 -23.90 36.12 2.43
CA GLN A 90 -25.08 36.01 3.30
C GLN A 90 -24.72 35.64 4.74
N ILE A 91 -23.45 35.44 5.04
CA ILE A 91 -22.97 35.15 6.39
C ILE A 91 -22.77 36.46 7.12
N TYR A 92 -23.39 36.61 8.28
CA TYR A 92 -23.28 37.79 9.12
C TYR A 92 -22.52 37.48 10.40
N VAL A 93 -21.64 38.40 10.80
CA VAL A 93 -20.90 38.33 12.06
C VAL A 93 -21.17 39.56 12.88
N ARG A 94 -21.32 39.40 14.19
CA ARG A 94 -21.59 40.51 15.11
C ARG A 94 -20.26 41.25 15.41
N ASN A 95 -20.29 42.57 15.24
CA ASN A 95 -19.16 43.43 15.58
C ASN A 95 -19.15 43.81 17.07
N THR A 96 -18.11 44.53 17.50
CA THR A 96 -17.99 45.02 18.88
C THR A 96 -19.03 46.06 19.28
N PHE A 97 -19.73 46.66 18.28
CA PHE A 97 -20.85 47.59 18.49
C PHE A 97 -22.20 46.89 18.55
N ASN A 98 -22.19 45.56 18.54
CA ASN A 98 -23.40 44.74 18.57
C ASN A 98 -24.24 44.77 17.27
N GLU A 99 -23.66 45.20 16.15
CA GLU A 99 -24.29 45.26 14.83
C GLU A 99 -23.91 44.00 14.02
N MET A 100 -24.83 43.58 13.14
CA MET A 100 -24.58 42.43 12.24
C MET A 100 -23.98 42.95 10.94
N VAL A 101 -22.74 42.51 10.67
CA VAL A 101 -21.97 42.91 9.49
C VAL A 101 -21.83 41.72 8.53
N PRO A 102 -22.20 41.87 7.25
CA PRO A 102 -22.06 40.81 6.26
C PRO A 102 -20.58 40.58 5.95
N LEU A 103 -20.19 39.31 5.83
CA LEU A 103 -18.78 38.94 5.54
C LEU A 103 -18.34 39.31 4.11
N SER A 104 -19.27 39.53 3.17
CA SER A 104 -18.97 40.05 1.81
C SER A 104 -18.12 41.29 1.79
N GLY A 105 -18.23 42.14 2.84
CA GLY A 105 -17.45 43.37 2.96
C GLY A 105 -15.99 43.19 3.35
N VAL A 106 -15.62 42.02 3.85
CA VAL A 106 -14.29 41.70 4.40
C VAL A 106 -13.62 40.46 3.80
N LEU A 107 -14.32 39.77 2.88
CA LEU A 107 -13.80 38.56 2.21
C LEU A 107 -13.44 38.87 0.76
N ASN A 108 -12.27 38.42 0.35
CA ASN A 108 -11.89 38.31 -1.06
C ASN A 108 -11.82 36.82 -1.43
N THR A 109 -12.53 36.42 -2.47
CA THR A 109 -12.60 35.04 -2.90
C THR A 109 -12.12 34.88 -4.33
N HIS A 110 -11.34 33.83 -4.57
CA HIS A 110 -10.94 33.43 -5.92
C HIS A 110 -10.72 31.94 -6.00
N PHE A 111 -10.92 31.36 -7.18
CA PHE A 111 -10.59 29.96 -7.42
C PHE A 111 -9.10 29.82 -7.69
N GLN A 112 -8.51 28.81 -7.07
CA GLN A 112 -7.16 28.36 -7.34
C GLN A 112 -7.14 26.84 -7.50
N SER A 113 -6.13 26.33 -8.19
CA SER A 113 -5.88 24.90 -8.26
C SER A 113 -4.86 24.50 -7.22
N GLY A 114 -5.14 23.44 -6.49
CA GLY A 114 -4.25 22.95 -5.44
C GLY A 114 -4.46 21.49 -5.11
N PRO A 115 -3.54 20.89 -4.35
CA PRO A 115 -3.68 19.51 -3.89
C PRO A 115 -4.75 19.43 -2.80
N ASN A 116 -5.62 18.43 -2.90
CA ASN A 116 -6.62 18.17 -1.86
C ASN A 116 -5.98 17.56 -0.59
N VAL A 117 -4.99 16.70 -0.80
CA VAL A 117 -4.26 16.03 0.30
C VAL A 117 -2.77 16.05 -0.03
N ILE A 118 -1.95 16.41 0.94
CA ILE A 118 -0.50 16.27 0.89
C ILE A 118 -0.14 15.10 1.80
N SER A 119 0.27 13.99 1.17
CA SER A 119 0.74 12.81 1.90
C SER A 119 2.22 12.94 2.27
N ARG A 120 2.60 12.26 3.34
CA ARG A 120 4.00 12.13 3.75
C ARG A 120 4.32 10.66 4.00
N PHE A 121 5.50 10.26 3.60
CA PHE A 121 6.07 8.95 3.90
C PHE A 121 7.42 9.16 4.58
N ASN A 122 7.66 8.50 5.71
CA ASN A 122 8.85 8.71 6.55
C ASN A 122 9.15 10.20 6.82
N SER A 123 8.11 11.00 7.10
CA SER A 123 8.17 12.46 7.33
C SER A 123 8.47 13.34 6.11
N TYR A 124 8.80 12.77 4.95
CA TYR A 124 9.01 13.49 3.71
C TYR A 124 7.71 13.65 2.92
N PRO A 125 7.45 14.81 2.28
CA PRO A 125 6.34 14.94 1.34
C PRO A 125 6.49 13.90 0.23
N SER A 126 5.44 13.13 -0.02
CA SER A 126 5.50 12.01 -0.95
C SER A 126 4.26 11.88 -1.80
N VAL A 127 4.41 11.24 -2.94
CA VAL A 127 3.33 10.83 -3.83
C VAL A 127 3.36 9.32 -3.96
N GLN A 128 2.24 8.68 -3.68
CA GLN A 128 2.11 7.26 -3.89
C GLN A 128 1.89 6.99 -5.37
N ILE A 129 2.75 6.16 -5.96
CA ILE A 129 2.63 5.64 -7.32
C ILE A 129 2.34 4.15 -7.21
N THR A 130 1.32 3.71 -7.93
CA THR A 130 0.95 2.29 -8.03
C THR A 130 1.07 1.84 -9.47
N GLY A 131 1.46 0.59 -9.67
CA GLY A 131 1.58 -0.01 -10.98
C GLY A 131 1.67 -1.53 -10.86
N ALA A 132 1.63 -2.22 -11.99
CA ALA A 132 1.77 -3.66 -12.09
C ALA A 132 2.84 -4.02 -13.12
N PRO A 133 3.50 -5.18 -13.01
CA PRO A 133 4.38 -5.66 -14.08
C PRO A 133 3.58 -5.97 -15.34
N ALA A 134 4.21 -5.78 -16.49
CA ALA A 134 3.64 -6.23 -17.77
C ALA A 134 3.58 -7.76 -17.83
N PRO A 135 2.67 -8.34 -18.67
CA PRO A 135 2.55 -9.78 -18.84
C PRO A 135 3.89 -10.45 -19.11
N GLY A 136 4.18 -11.52 -18.37
CA GLY A 136 5.43 -12.28 -18.49
C GLY A 136 6.63 -11.73 -17.71
N LEU A 137 6.51 -10.58 -17.06
CA LEU A 137 7.54 -10.05 -16.17
C LEU A 137 7.20 -10.32 -14.70
N SER A 138 8.24 -10.55 -13.88
CA SER A 138 8.07 -10.70 -12.44
C SER A 138 7.98 -9.33 -11.77
N THR A 139 7.36 -9.31 -10.56
CA THR A 139 7.32 -8.09 -9.73
C THR A 139 8.70 -7.56 -9.42
N GLY A 140 9.68 -8.44 -9.11
CA GLY A 140 11.07 -8.04 -8.87
C GLY A 140 11.71 -7.34 -10.07
N GLN A 141 11.49 -7.83 -11.31
CA GLN A 141 11.97 -7.19 -12.53
C GLN A 141 11.33 -5.82 -12.75
N ALA A 142 10.04 -5.69 -12.45
CA ALA A 142 9.36 -4.39 -12.52
C ALA A 142 9.93 -3.40 -11.50
N LEU A 143 10.20 -3.85 -10.26
CA LEU A 143 10.82 -3.01 -9.23
C LEU A 143 12.24 -2.56 -9.65
N ASP A 144 13.07 -3.47 -10.20
CA ASP A 144 14.39 -3.11 -10.73
C ASP A 144 14.29 -2.07 -11.85
N ARG A 145 13.28 -2.21 -12.70
CA ARG A 145 13.06 -1.28 -13.79
C ARG A 145 12.65 0.11 -13.30
N VAL A 146 11.76 0.18 -12.31
CA VAL A 146 11.38 1.45 -11.68
C VAL A 146 12.59 2.15 -11.05
N GLU A 147 13.49 1.41 -10.37
CA GLU A 147 14.72 1.98 -9.82
C GLU A 147 15.67 2.53 -10.90
N GLN A 148 15.81 1.82 -12.01
CA GLN A 148 16.61 2.30 -13.14
C GLN A 148 16.06 3.60 -13.74
N ILE A 149 14.73 3.67 -13.92
CA ILE A 149 14.07 4.87 -14.42
C ILE A 149 14.21 6.01 -13.40
N ALA A 150 14.04 5.72 -12.12
CA ALA A 150 14.19 6.71 -11.05
C ALA A 150 15.59 7.32 -11.01
N ALA A 151 16.63 6.49 -11.19
CA ALA A 151 18.02 6.96 -11.21
C ALA A 151 18.32 7.94 -12.35
N THR A 152 17.56 7.88 -13.45
CA THR A 152 17.78 8.72 -14.63
C THR A 152 16.79 9.88 -14.75
N ALA A 153 15.56 9.70 -14.30
CA ALA A 153 14.46 10.65 -14.50
C ALA A 153 14.20 11.58 -13.31
N LEU A 154 14.64 11.20 -12.10
CA LEU A 154 14.45 12.05 -10.93
C LEU A 154 15.58 13.08 -10.80
N PRO A 155 15.26 14.36 -10.56
CA PRO A 155 16.25 15.37 -10.27
C PRO A 155 16.86 15.19 -8.88
N GLU A 156 17.99 15.85 -8.63
CA GLU A 156 18.62 15.86 -7.30
C GLU A 156 17.63 16.31 -6.19
N GLY A 157 17.69 15.63 -5.05
CA GLY A 157 16.79 15.87 -3.92
C GLY A 157 15.48 15.08 -3.93
N TYR A 158 15.21 14.32 -4.98
CA TYR A 158 14.10 13.39 -5.06
C TYR A 158 14.59 11.94 -5.01
N GLY A 159 13.81 11.08 -4.38
CA GLY A 159 14.08 9.66 -4.29
C GLY A 159 12.79 8.85 -4.34
N ILE A 160 12.95 7.56 -4.46
CA ILE A 160 11.87 6.59 -4.32
C ILE A 160 12.07 5.78 -3.05
N ASP A 161 10.97 5.36 -2.47
CA ASP A 161 10.96 4.40 -1.36
C ASP A 161 9.81 3.41 -1.56
N TRP A 162 9.99 2.20 -1.06
CA TRP A 162 9.04 1.12 -1.26
C TRP A 162 8.12 0.96 -0.07
N SER A 163 6.85 0.66 -0.32
CA SER A 163 5.84 0.40 0.71
C SER A 163 5.05 -0.88 0.43
N GLY A 164 4.40 -1.41 1.47
CA GLY A 164 3.55 -2.60 1.35
C GLY A 164 4.29 -3.84 0.88
N VAL A 165 3.72 -4.55 -0.11
CA VAL A 165 4.27 -5.80 -0.65
C VAL A 165 5.60 -5.57 -1.36
N SER A 166 5.75 -4.46 -2.08
CA SER A 166 7.01 -4.11 -2.78
C SER A 166 8.16 -3.92 -1.80
N TYR A 167 7.91 -3.31 -0.65
CA TYR A 167 8.91 -3.22 0.42
C TYR A 167 9.31 -4.59 0.96
N GLN A 168 8.32 -5.47 1.20
CA GLN A 168 8.59 -6.83 1.68
C GLN A 168 9.41 -7.63 0.66
N GLU A 169 9.10 -7.52 -0.63
CA GLU A 169 9.84 -8.18 -1.70
C GLU A 169 11.29 -7.67 -1.78
N ARG A 170 11.50 -6.38 -1.65
CA ARG A 170 12.85 -5.79 -1.58
C ARG A 170 13.59 -6.17 -0.30
N ALA A 171 12.93 -6.14 0.84
CA ALA A 171 13.53 -6.52 2.12
C ALA A 171 13.88 -8.02 2.18
N ALA A 172 13.04 -8.88 1.62
CA ALA A 172 13.33 -10.31 1.49
C ALA A 172 14.51 -10.57 0.54
N GLY A 173 14.65 -9.77 -0.51
CA GLY A 173 15.77 -9.81 -1.44
C GLY A 173 16.10 -11.23 -1.93
N ASN A 174 17.40 -11.52 -2.09
CA ASN A 174 17.90 -12.86 -2.45
C ASN A 174 18.04 -13.83 -1.24
N GLN A 175 17.38 -13.55 -0.11
CA GLN A 175 17.53 -14.38 1.10
C GLN A 175 16.67 -15.65 1.04
N ALA A 176 15.61 -15.68 0.25
CA ALA A 176 14.71 -16.83 0.13
C ALA A 176 15.43 -18.16 -0.15
N PRO A 177 16.35 -18.28 -1.12
CA PRO A 177 17.06 -19.53 -1.36
C PRO A 177 17.96 -19.95 -0.19
N TYR A 178 18.56 -19.01 0.54
CA TYR A 178 19.38 -19.32 1.72
C TYR A 178 18.52 -19.85 2.88
N ILE A 179 17.36 -19.24 3.11
CA ILE A 179 16.41 -19.68 4.13
C ILE A 179 15.86 -21.06 3.78
N MET A 180 15.56 -21.33 2.51
CA MET A 180 15.11 -22.63 2.03
C MET A 180 16.21 -23.70 2.22
N ALA A 181 17.45 -23.41 1.82
CA ALA A 181 18.56 -24.32 2.00
C ALA A 181 18.83 -24.63 3.47
N PHE A 182 18.79 -23.62 4.33
CA PHE A 182 18.94 -23.78 5.78
C PHE A 182 17.79 -24.61 6.38
N GLY A 183 16.54 -24.35 5.99
CA GLY A 183 15.38 -25.15 6.42
C GLY A 183 15.50 -26.63 6.00
N LEU A 184 15.88 -26.91 4.76
CA LEU A 184 16.12 -28.26 4.27
C LEU A 184 17.25 -28.94 5.04
N THR A 185 18.31 -28.21 5.37
CA THR A 185 19.42 -28.74 6.17
C THR A 185 18.96 -29.14 7.57
N ILE A 186 18.16 -28.31 8.23
CA ILE A 186 17.59 -28.63 9.55
C ILE A 186 16.71 -29.88 9.45
N VAL A 187 15.80 -29.95 8.47
CA VAL A 187 14.95 -31.13 8.26
C VAL A 187 15.79 -32.39 8.05
N PHE A 188 16.83 -32.28 7.23
CA PHE A 188 17.76 -33.41 7.03
C PHE A 188 18.42 -33.88 8.33
N LEU A 189 18.95 -32.96 9.14
CA LEU A 189 19.60 -33.30 10.42
C LEU A 189 18.61 -33.91 11.42
N VAL A 190 17.39 -33.39 11.51
CA VAL A 190 16.35 -33.96 12.38
C VAL A 190 15.98 -35.36 11.96
N LEU A 191 15.80 -35.60 10.65
CA LEU A 191 15.53 -36.95 10.14
C LEU A 191 16.71 -37.90 10.35
N ALA A 192 17.95 -37.44 10.15
CA ALA A 192 19.16 -38.24 10.41
C ALA A 192 19.28 -38.66 11.87
N ALA A 193 18.95 -37.76 12.79
CA ALA A 193 18.91 -38.04 14.22
C ALA A 193 17.78 -38.99 14.59
N GLN A 194 16.59 -38.86 13.97
CA GLN A 194 15.44 -39.71 14.25
C GLN A 194 15.62 -41.16 13.74
N TYR A 195 16.20 -41.31 12.56
CA TYR A 195 16.37 -42.64 11.95
C TYR A 195 17.72 -43.30 12.24
N GLU A 196 18.63 -42.63 12.93
CA GLU A 196 19.99 -43.08 13.22
C GLU A 196 20.75 -43.59 11.98
N LYS A 197 20.35 -43.16 10.78
CA LYS A 197 20.93 -43.56 9.48
C LYS A 197 20.93 -42.34 8.55
N TRP A 198 21.97 -42.18 7.76
CA TRP A 198 22.11 -41.09 6.80
C TRP A 198 21.38 -41.33 5.48
N SER A 199 21.12 -42.61 5.12
CA SER A 199 20.54 -42.98 3.82
C SER A 199 19.03 -42.62 3.72
N LEU A 200 18.27 -42.77 4.79
CA LEU A 200 16.83 -42.51 4.80
C LEU A 200 16.49 -41.05 4.59
N PRO A 201 17.13 -40.10 5.27
CA PRO A 201 16.93 -38.67 5.00
C PRO A 201 17.21 -38.26 3.56
N PHE A 202 18.23 -38.85 2.91
CA PHE A 202 18.49 -38.60 1.48
C PHE A 202 17.35 -39.05 0.59
N ALA A 203 16.76 -40.21 0.86
CA ALA A 203 15.61 -40.71 0.09
C ALA A 203 14.39 -39.77 0.21
N VAL A 204 14.15 -39.21 1.41
CA VAL A 204 13.10 -38.19 1.64
C VAL A 204 13.40 -36.92 0.88
N LEU A 205 14.66 -36.42 0.94
CA LEU A 205 15.02 -35.18 0.23
C LEU A 205 14.97 -35.33 -1.28
N LEU A 206 15.14 -36.53 -1.85
CA LEU A 206 14.97 -36.78 -3.29
C LEU A 206 13.53 -36.55 -3.79
N ALA A 207 12.53 -36.58 -2.91
CA ALA A 207 11.15 -36.26 -3.29
C ALA A 207 10.94 -34.74 -3.51
N VAL A 208 11.73 -33.88 -2.85
CA VAL A 208 11.59 -32.42 -2.92
C VAL A 208 11.79 -31.87 -4.34
N PRO A 209 12.84 -32.24 -5.11
CA PRO A 209 13.04 -31.80 -6.49
C PRO A 209 11.85 -32.10 -7.40
N PHE A 210 11.20 -33.26 -7.22
CA PHE A 210 10.01 -33.62 -8.01
C PHE A 210 8.81 -32.71 -7.69
N GLY A 211 8.61 -32.37 -6.41
CA GLY A 211 7.60 -31.41 -5.99
C GLY A 211 7.84 -30.04 -6.58
N VAL A 212 9.08 -29.55 -6.51
CA VAL A 212 9.50 -28.25 -7.07
C VAL A 212 9.34 -28.24 -8.59
N LEU A 213 9.76 -29.30 -9.29
CA LEU A 213 9.59 -29.44 -10.74
C LEU A 213 8.11 -29.41 -11.13
N GLY A 214 7.27 -30.12 -10.38
CA GLY A 214 5.83 -30.13 -10.61
C GLY A 214 5.20 -28.76 -10.44
N ALA A 215 5.57 -28.00 -9.41
CA ALA A 215 5.08 -26.65 -9.18
C ALA A 215 5.51 -25.68 -10.30
N VAL A 216 6.79 -25.72 -10.67
CA VAL A 216 7.32 -24.85 -11.75
C VAL A 216 6.66 -25.20 -13.09
N LEU A 217 6.50 -26.50 -13.39
CA LEU A 217 5.85 -26.97 -14.60
C LEU A 217 4.37 -26.56 -14.64
N ALA A 218 3.66 -26.69 -13.53
CA ALA A 218 2.26 -26.26 -13.43
C ALA A 218 2.09 -24.75 -13.67
N VAL A 219 2.94 -23.93 -13.07
CA VAL A 219 2.94 -22.48 -13.31
C VAL A 219 3.31 -22.17 -14.75
N TYR A 220 4.31 -22.87 -15.33
CA TYR A 220 4.70 -22.71 -16.73
C TYR A 220 3.57 -23.04 -17.68
N ILE A 221 2.89 -24.18 -17.49
CA ILE A 221 1.74 -24.57 -18.33
C ILE A 221 0.59 -23.55 -18.18
N ARG A 222 0.32 -23.11 -16.94
CA ARG A 222 -0.75 -22.16 -16.68
C ARG A 222 -0.45 -20.78 -17.23
N SER A 223 0.81 -20.38 -17.34
CA SER A 223 1.21 -19.08 -17.92
C SER A 223 0.83 -18.93 -19.40
N PHE A 224 0.52 -20.03 -20.12
CA PHE A 224 -0.04 -19.96 -21.47
C PHE A 224 -1.52 -19.53 -21.51
N PHE A 225 -2.22 -19.66 -20.37
CA PHE A 225 -3.66 -19.37 -20.28
C PHE A 225 -3.97 -18.16 -19.41
N MET A 226 -3.11 -17.85 -18.47
CA MET A 226 -3.26 -16.74 -17.51
C MET A 226 -1.89 -16.18 -17.17
N ASP A 227 -1.80 -14.86 -17.02
CA ASP A 227 -0.59 -14.20 -16.56
C ASP A 227 -0.31 -14.56 -15.10
N MET A 228 0.64 -15.46 -14.89
CA MET A 228 1.12 -15.85 -13.57
C MET A 228 2.60 -15.51 -13.45
N SER A 229 2.92 -14.58 -12.56
CA SER A 229 4.29 -14.20 -12.24
C SER A 229 4.87 -15.07 -11.11
N ARG A 230 6.20 -15.18 -11.06
CA ARG A 230 6.93 -15.78 -9.94
C ARG A 230 7.10 -14.77 -8.82
N ASP A 231 5.99 -14.45 -8.18
CA ASP A 231 5.92 -13.47 -7.11
C ASP A 231 6.19 -14.11 -5.73
N ILE A 232 6.06 -13.31 -4.68
CA ILE A 232 6.24 -13.74 -3.29
C ILE A 232 5.23 -14.85 -2.91
N TYR A 233 4.04 -14.86 -3.50
CA TYR A 233 3.02 -15.88 -3.24
C TYR A 233 3.43 -17.23 -3.79
N PHE A 234 4.05 -17.25 -4.98
CA PHE A 234 4.64 -18.48 -5.53
C PHE A 234 5.73 -19.02 -4.61
N GLN A 235 6.60 -18.16 -4.06
CA GLN A 235 7.67 -18.59 -3.15
C GLN A 235 7.12 -19.20 -1.87
N ILE A 236 6.07 -18.61 -1.27
CA ILE A 236 5.39 -19.14 -0.08
C ILE A 236 4.71 -20.48 -0.41
N GLY A 237 4.03 -20.56 -1.55
CA GLY A 237 3.40 -21.80 -2.04
C GLY A 237 4.41 -22.91 -2.26
N LEU A 238 5.58 -22.60 -2.82
CA LEU A 238 6.67 -23.53 -3.03
C LEU A 238 7.22 -24.07 -1.69
N LEU A 239 7.41 -23.22 -0.69
CA LEU A 239 7.85 -23.62 0.64
C LEU A 239 6.85 -24.60 1.29
N THR A 240 5.57 -24.30 1.20
CA THR A 240 4.48 -25.16 1.71
C THR A 240 4.48 -26.52 1.01
N LEU A 241 4.67 -26.53 -0.32
CA LEU A 241 4.70 -27.74 -1.14
C LEU A 241 5.93 -28.61 -0.81
N ILE A 242 7.08 -28.01 -0.53
CA ILE A 242 8.28 -28.72 -0.07
C ILE A 242 7.98 -29.46 1.24
N GLY A 243 7.38 -28.76 2.23
CA GLY A 243 7.00 -29.37 3.50
C GLY A 243 6.00 -30.53 3.34
N LEU A 244 5.01 -30.37 2.46
CA LEU A 244 4.03 -31.42 2.18
C LEU A 244 4.64 -32.62 1.46
N SER A 245 5.54 -32.39 0.50
CA SER A 245 6.26 -33.45 -0.22
C SER A 245 7.16 -34.24 0.73
N ALA A 246 7.90 -33.55 1.60
CA ALA A 246 8.74 -34.17 2.61
C ALA A 246 7.91 -35.05 3.55
N LYS A 247 6.76 -34.56 4.04
CA LYS A 247 5.84 -35.32 4.90
C LYS A 247 5.39 -36.61 4.24
N ASN A 248 4.97 -36.56 2.97
CA ASN A 248 4.50 -37.73 2.25
C ASN A 248 5.65 -38.73 2.01
N ALA A 249 6.84 -38.24 1.68
CA ALA A 249 8.02 -39.07 1.50
C ALA A 249 8.44 -39.76 2.81
N ILE A 250 8.38 -39.06 3.95
CA ILE A 250 8.66 -39.65 5.29
C ILE A 250 7.73 -40.82 5.55
N LEU A 251 6.41 -40.66 5.35
CA LEU A 251 5.43 -41.72 5.56
C LEU A 251 5.70 -42.96 4.70
N ILE A 252 6.05 -42.76 3.42
CA ILE A 252 6.37 -43.87 2.50
C ILE A 252 7.63 -44.60 2.95
N VAL A 253 8.71 -43.86 3.28
CA VAL A 253 9.98 -44.42 3.70
C VAL A 253 9.83 -45.18 5.01
N GLU A 254 9.09 -44.61 5.98
CA GLU A 254 8.82 -45.26 7.28
C GLU A 254 8.03 -46.56 7.11
N PHE A 255 7.00 -46.56 6.26
CA PHE A 255 6.21 -47.75 5.97
C PHE A 255 7.06 -48.83 5.30
N CYS A 256 7.86 -48.45 4.29
CA CYS A 256 8.78 -49.40 3.62
C CYS A 256 9.83 -49.97 4.59
N SER A 257 10.39 -49.13 5.47
CA SER A 257 11.36 -49.61 6.49
C SER A 257 10.74 -50.62 7.45
N ALA A 258 9.51 -50.34 7.93
CA ALA A 258 8.77 -51.22 8.83
C ALA A 258 8.41 -52.58 8.16
N LEU A 259 8.11 -52.60 6.86
CA LEU A 259 7.86 -53.83 6.11
C LEU A 259 9.13 -54.62 5.90
N HIS A 260 10.24 -53.97 5.60
CA HIS A 260 11.55 -54.61 5.43
C HIS A 260 12.03 -55.27 6.73
N GLU A 261 11.84 -54.61 7.87
CA GLU A 261 12.14 -55.19 9.19
C GLU A 261 11.29 -56.42 9.51
N LYS A 262 10.09 -56.55 8.96
CA LYS A 262 9.23 -57.72 9.06
C LYS A 262 9.59 -58.86 8.07
N GLY A 263 10.67 -58.68 7.28
CA GLY A 263 11.21 -59.70 6.40
C GLY A 263 10.60 -59.73 5.01
N MET A 264 9.81 -58.70 4.60
CA MET A 264 9.34 -58.60 3.23
C MET A 264 10.48 -58.18 2.29
N GLY A 265 10.50 -58.81 1.09
CA GLY A 265 11.48 -58.48 0.07
C GLY A 265 11.22 -57.10 -0.58
N ILE A 266 12.27 -56.53 -1.18
CA ILE A 266 12.22 -55.20 -1.82
C ILE A 266 11.25 -55.15 -3.02
N VAL A 267 10.86 -56.30 -3.56
CA VAL A 267 10.04 -56.48 -4.77
C VAL A 267 8.65 -57.10 -4.45
N GLU A 268 8.40 -57.47 -3.22
CA GLU A 268 7.10 -57.89 -2.71
C GLU A 268 6.37 -56.71 -2.05
#